data_332098ae938e1607f1f467f42782ba58
#
_entry.id   332098ae938e1607f1f467f42782ba58
#
_cell.length_a   1.000
_cell.length_b   1.000
_cell.length_c   1.000
_cell.angle_alpha   90.00
_cell.angle_beta   90.00
_cell.angle_gamma   90.00
#
_symmetry.space_group_name_H-M   'P 1'
#
loop_
_entity.id
_entity.type
_entity.pdbx_description
1 polymer ?
#
loop_
_entity_poly.entity_id
_entity_poly.type
_entity_poly.pdbx_seq_one_letter_code
_entity_poly.pdbx_strand_id
1 'polypeptide(L)'
;MKRPLSLALVHWLRKHHLLPDRVTLVTEAEDLLKQLHDRATEAPESLSRLTSRDLGVSPEHLEQLLDILVRDGFVHPHSLRLTELGEQRALELIRAHRLYELYLAEHSGYAPADWHRIAHSKEH
;
A
#
# COMPACT_ATOMS: atom_id res chain seq x y z
N MET A 1 10.10 -16.33 -12.59
CA MET A 1 8.77 -15.72 -12.63
C MET A 1 7.83 -16.54 -13.50
N LYS A 2 6.66 -16.81 -13.02
CA LYS A 2 5.68 -17.61 -13.73
C LYS A 2 4.81 -16.75 -14.65
N ARG A 3 4.48 -17.30 -15.80
CA ARG A 3 3.63 -16.61 -16.76
C ARG A 3 2.52 -17.55 -17.23
N PRO A 4 1.60 -17.88 -16.36
CA PRO A 4 0.58 -18.88 -16.65
C PRO A 4 -0.42 -18.46 -17.71
N LEU A 5 -0.58 -17.14 -17.92
CA LEU A 5 -1.57 -16.61 -18.84
C LEU A 5 -0.91 -15.66 -19.82
N SER A 6 -1.52 -15.53 -21.02
CA SER A 6 -1.08 -14.53 -21.98
C SER A 6 -1.38 -13.14 -21.45
N LEU A 7 -0.60 -12.15 -21.87
CA LEU A 7 -0.81 -10.76 -21.47
C LEU A 7 -2.19 -10.26 -21.91
N ALA A 8 -2.66 -10.66 -23.08
CA ALA A 8 -3.98 -10.26 -23.57
C ALA A 8 -5.10 -10.76 -22.68
N LEU A 9 -5.01 -12.02 -22.23
CA LEU A 9 -6.01 -12.61 -21.34
C LEU A 9 -5.99 -11.96 -19.97
N VAL A 10 -4.80 -11.75 -19.39
CA VAL A 10 -4.66 -11.09 -18.09
C VAL A 10 -5.27 -9.69 -18.16
N HIS A 11 -4.95 -8.94 -19.20
CA HIS A 11 -5.48 -7.59 -19.38
C HIS A 11 -7.01 -7.59 -19.48
N TRP A 12 -7.56 -8.52 -20.21
CA TRP A 12 -9.01 -8.67 -20.36
C TRP A 12 -9.68 -8.99 -19.02
N LEU A 13 -9.11 -9.92 -18.26
CA LEU A 13 -9.65 -10.32 -16.96
C LEU A 13 -9.65 -9.14 -15.97
N ARG A 14 -8.60 -8.33 -15.97
CA ARG A 14 -8.52 -7.14 -15.13
C ARG A 14 -9.57 -6.12 -15.52
N LYS A 15 -9.74 -5.88 -16.81
CA LYS A 15 -10.72 -4.93 -17.32
C LYS A 15 -12.13 -5.27 -16.85
N HIS A 16 -12.44 -6.57 -16.76
CA HIS A 16 -13.75 -7.05 -16.33
C HIS A 16 -13.80 -7.40 -14.84
N HIS A 17 -12.75 -7.07 -14.08
CA HIS A 17 -12.67 -7.33 -12.63
C HIS A 17 -12.81 -8.81 -12.27
N LEU A 18 -12.40 -9.70 -13.15
CA LEU A 18 -12.47 -11.15 -12.93
C LEU A 18 -11.18 -11.74 -12.38
N LEU A 19 -10.11 -10.94 -12.33
CA LEU A 19 -8.81 -11.36 -11.82
C LEU A 19 -8.25 -10.27 -10.90
N PRO A 20 -7.77 -10.63 -9.70
CA PRO A 20 -7.12 -9.66 -8.82
C PRO A 20 -5.91 -9.05 -9.51
N ASP A 21 -5.78 -7.74 -9.45
CA ASP A 21 -4.64 -7.04 -10.00
C ASP A 21 -3.49 -7.09 -8.97
N ARG A 22 -2.40 -7.79 -9.32
CA ARG A 22 -1.24 -7.91 -8.42
C ARG A 22 -0.64 -6.55 -8.08
N VAL A 23 -0.59 -5.65 -9.04
CA VAL A 23 -0.07 -4.30 -8.81
C VAL A 23 -0.95 -3.57 -7.82
N THR A 24 -2.28 -3.70 -7.95
CA THR A 24 -3.21 -3.09 -7.02
C THR A 24 -3.05 -3.67 -5.61
N LEU A 25 -2.92 -4.99 -5.49
CA LEU A 25 -2.74 -5.62 -4.18
C LEU A 25 -1.44 -5.18 -3.51
N VAL A 26 -0.35 -5.10 -4.27
CA VAL A 26 0.93 -4.63 -3.73
C VAL A 26 0.81 -3.16 -3.31
N THR A 27 0.19 -2.33 -4.13
CA THR A 27 -0.02 -0.92 -3.82
C THR A 27 -0.84 -0.76 -2.54
N GLU A 28 -1.93 -1.51 -2.42
CA GLU A 28 -2.78 -1.47 -1.23
C GLU A 28 -2.04 -1.97 0.02
N ALA A 29 -1.21 -3.01 -0.13
CA ALA A 29 -0.41 -3.51 0.98
C ALA A 29 0.61 -2.46 1.43
N GLU A 30 1.24 -1.77 0.49
CA GLU A 30 2.18 -0.69 0.82
C GLU A 30 1.47 0.50 1.47
N ASP A 31 0.26 0.82 1.04
CA ASP A 31 -0.55 1.84 1.68
C ASP A 31 -0.92 1.45 3.11
N LEU A 32 -1.28 0.20 3.32
CA LEU A 32 -1.56 -0.31 4.66
C LEU A 32 -0.31 -0.21 5.53
N LEU A 33 0.84 -0.53 5.00
CA LEU A 33 2.11 -0.44 5.72
C LEU A 33 2.36 1.00 6.20
N LYS A 34 2.13 1.98 5.34
CA LYS A 34 2.26 3.40 5.71
C LYS A 34 1.26 3.77 6.80
N GLN A 35 0.01 3.33 6.69
CA GLN A 35 -1.01 3.61 7.69
C GLN A 35 -0.64 3.01 9.05
N LEU A 36 -0.16 1.78 9.07
CA LEU A 36 0.27 1.14 10.32
C LEU A 36 1.45 1.86 10.95
N HIS A 37 2.38 2.34 10.13
CA HIS A 37 3.50 3.15 10.62
C HIS A 37 3.01 4.45 11.28
N ASP A 38 2.11 5.17 10.60
CA ASP A 38 1.59 6.42 11.11
C ASP A 38 0.85 6.22 12.43
N ARG A 39 0.00 5.20 12.50
CA ARG A 39 -0.76 4.90 13.72
C ARG A 39 0.14 4.45 14.86
N ALA A 40 1.19 3.69 14.57
CA ALA A 40 2.15 3.28 15.58
C ALA A 40 2.93 4.47 16.14
N THR A 41 3.18 5.47 15.31
CA THR A 41 3.88 6.69 15.72
C THR A 41 2.97 7.61 16.54
N GLU A 42 1.73 7.78 16.12
CA GLU A 42 0.80 8.72 16.75
C GLU A 42 0.13 8.15 18.00
N ALA A 43 -0.29 6.90 17.96
CA ALA A 43 -1.04 6.26 19.04
C ALA A 43 -0.75 4.76 19.06
N PRO A 44 0.45 4.35 19.55
CA PRO A 44 0.84 2.94 19.51
C PRO A 44 -0.14 2.00 20.23
N GLU A 45 -0.75 2.46 21.31
CA GLU A 45 -1.71 1.66 22.06
C GLU A 45 -3.01 1.41 21.31
N SER A 46 -3.30 2.19 20.26
CA SER A 46 -4.51 2.01 19.45
C SER A 46 -4.41 0.86 18.46
N LEU A 47 -3.20 0.37 18.19
CA LEU A 47 -3.01 -0.70 17.21
C LEU A 47 -3.79 -1.96 17.55
N SER A 48 -3.87 -2.32 18.82
CA SER A 48 -4.60 -3.52 19.26
C SER A 48 -6.11 -3.39 19.08
N ARG A 49 -6.61 -2.17 18.90
CA ARG A 49 -8.04 -1.89 18.73
C ARG A 49 -8.43 -1.58 17.30
N LEU A 50 -7.48 -1.55 16.38
CA LEU A 50 -7.76 -1.29 14.98
C LEU A 50 -8.57 -2.41 14.37
N THR A 51 -9.58 -2.03 13.61
CA THR A 51 -10.42 -2.97 12.87
C THR A 51 -10.29 -2.69 11.38
N SER A 52 -10.77 -3.63 10.57
CA SER A 52 -10.81 -3.45 9.12
C SER A 52 -11.62 -2.23 8.73
N ARG A 53 -12.66 -1.90 9.51
CA ARG A 53 -13.49 -0.73 9.28
C ARG A 53 -12.69 0.57 9.44
N ASP A 54 -11.83 0.64 10.45
CA ASP A 54 -10.98 1.81 10.68
C ASP A 54 -10.01 2.02 9.52
N LEU A 55 -9.60 0.94 8.86
CA LEU A 55 -8.67 0.97 7.75
C LEU A 55 -9.38 1.10 6.39
N GLY A 56 -10.71 1.09 6.38
CA GLY A 56 -11.49 1.27 5.17
C GLY A 56 -11.49 0.08 4.22
N VAL A 57 -11.27 -1.12 4.73
CA VAL A 57 -11.25 -2.35 3.93
C VAL A 57 -12.13 -3.42 4.56
N SER A 58 -12.54 -4.42 3.78
CA SER A 58 -13.26 -5.56 4.32
C SER A 58 -12.33 -6.44 5.16
N PRO A 59 -12.85 -7.21 6.12
CA PRO A 59 -12.01 -8.13 6.89
C PRO A 59 -11.22 -9.11 6.03
N GLU A 60 -11.84 -9.64 4.99
CA GLU A 60 -11.19 -10.58 4.07
C GLU A 60 -10.07 -9.91 3.28
N HIS A 61 -10.30 -8.69 2.84
CA HIS A 61 -9.30 -7.94 2.10
C HIS A 61 -8.12 -7.56 3.00
N LEU A 62 -8.41 -7.14 4.23
CA LEU A 62 -7.36 -6.85 5.21
C LEU A 62 -6.48 -8.06 5.46
N GLU A 63 -7.09 -9.24 5.58
CA GLU A 63 -6.35 -10.49 5.78
C GLU A 63 -5.41 -10.77 4.61
N GLN A 64 -5.87 -10.56 3.37
CA GLN A 64 -5.04 -10.72 2.18
C GLN A 64 -3.84 -9.77 2.21
N LEU A 65 -4.07 -8.51 2.55
CA LEU A 65 -2.99 -7.50 2.60
C LEU A 65 -1.99 -7.82 3.70
N LEU A 66 -2.48 -8.23 4.88
CA LEU A 66 -1.61 -8.61 5.99
C LEU A 66 -0.78 -9.85 5.65
N ASP A 67 -1.35 -10.81 4.94
CA ASP A 67 -0.61 -11.99 4.49
C ASP A 67 0.58 -11.60 3.61
N ILE A 68 0.38 -10.65 2.72
CA ILE A 68 1.46 -10.11 1.87
C ILE A 68 2.55 -9.49 2.74
N LEU A 69 2.17 -8.63 3.67
CA LEU A 69 3.13 -7.92 4.53
C LEU A 69 3.87 -8.86 5.48
N VAL A 70 3.20 -9.86 6.00
CA VAL A 70 3.83 -10.87 6.86
C VAL A 70 4.80 -11.72 6.05
N ARG A 71 4.40 -12.14 4.85
CA ARG A 71 5.25 -12.93 3.97
C ARG A 71 6.52 -12.19 3.60
N ASP A 72 6.42 -10.90 3.37
CA ASP A 72 7.57 -10.07 3.00
C ASP A 72 8.40 -9.65 4.22
N GLY A 73 7.97 -10.00 5.42
CA GLY A 73 8.72 -9.72 6.64
C GLY A 73 8.52 -8.32 7.19
N PHE A 74 7.51 -7.60 6.75
CA PHE A 74 7.25 -6.22 7.18
C PHE A 74 6.36 -6.11 8.40
N VAL A 75 5.56 -7.13 8.68
CA VAL A 75 4.60 -7.14 9.78
C VAL A 75 4.76 -8.46 10.54
N HIS A 76 4.67 -8.40 11.87
CA HIS A 76 4.70 -9.60 12.70
C HIS A 76 3.44 -10.43 12.50
N PRO A 77 3.56 -11.79 12.45
CA PRO A 77 2.39 -12.65 12.31
C PRO A 77 1.35 -12.40 13.41
N HIS A 78 0.09 -12.46 13.02
CA HIS A 78 -1.05 -12.32 13.94
C HIS A 78 -1.08 -10.99 14.70
N SER A 79 -0.53 -9.94 14.10
CA SER A 79 -0.53 -8.62 14.72
C SER A 79 -0.58 -7.53 13.66
N LEU A 80 -0.73 -6.29 14.11
CA LEU A 80 -0.62 -5.11 13.24
C LEU A 80 0.67 -4.34 13.50
N ARG A 81 1.64 -5.00 14.13
CA ARG A 81 2.91 -4.37 14.49
C ARG A 81 3.94 -4.57 13.39
N LEU A 82 4.60 -3.50 13.04
CA LEU A 82 5.66 -3.53 12.05
C LEU A 82 6.93 -4.16 12.63
N THR A 83 7.63 -4.88 11.79
CA THR A 83 9.00 -5.29 12.08
C THR A 83 9.92 -4.10 11.82
N GLU A 84 11.19 -4.22 12.20
CA GLU A 84 12.19 -3.21 11.88
C GLU A 84 12.27 -2.99 10.36
N LEU A 85 12.24 -4.07 9.59
CA LEU A 85 12.24 -4.00 8.13
C LEU A 85 10.97 -3.28 7.62
N GLY A 86 9.81 -3.55 8.23
CA GLY A 86 8.56 -2.89 7.89
C GLY A 86 8.63 -1.39 8.13
N GLU A 87 9.21 -0.96 9.23
CA GLU A 87 9.39 0.47 9.52
C GLU A 87 10.29 1.14 8.50
N GLN A 88 11.39 0.50 8.13
CA GLN A 88 12.29 1.02 7.11
C GLN A 88 11.57 1.18 5.76
N ARG A 89 10.80 0.15 5.39
CA ARG A 89 10.06 0.18 4.12
C ARG A 89 9.00 1.28 4.11
N ALA A 90 8.28 1.45 5.22
CA ALA A 90 7.29 2.51 5.36
C ALA A 90 7.92 3.89 5.18
N LEU A 91 9.08 4.12 5.79
CA LEU A 91 9.79 5.38 5.65
C LEU A 91 10.26 5.63 4.21
N GLU A 92 10.72 4.60 3.52
CA GLU A 92 11.10 4.72 2.10
C GLU A 92 9.92 5.15 1.24
N LEU A 93 8.75 4.54 1.48
CA LEU A 93 7.53 4.86 0.74
C LEU A 93 7.09 6.30 1.01
N ILE A 94 7.16 6.73 2.26
CA ILE A 94 6.80 8.09 2.65
C ILE A 94 7.73 9.11 1.99
N ARG A 95 9.03 8.83 1.95
CA ARG A 95 10.01 9.70 1.30
C ARG A 95 9.76 9.78 -0.20
N ALA A 96 9.51 8.65 -0.84
CA ALA A 96 9.23 8.63 -2.27
C ALA A 96 7.99 9.48 -2.59
N HIS A 97 6.95 9.36 -1.78
CA HIS A 97 5.74 10.14 -1.94
C HIS A 97 6.02 11.65 -1.87
N ARG A 98 6.79 12.08 -0.87
CA ARG A 98 7.16 13.49 -0.70
C ARG A 98 7.99 14.00 -1.86
N LEU A 99 8.93 13.20 -2.34
CA LEU A 99 9.78 13.59 -3.46
C LEU A 99 8.97 13.80 -4.73
N TYR A 100 8.00 12.93 -5.00
CA TYR A 100 7.14 13.11 -6.17
C TYR A 100 6.23 14.32 -6.03
N GLU A 101 5.72 14.59 -4.84
CA GLU A 101 4.93 15.81 -4.62
C GLU A 101 5.75 17.08 -4.87
N LEU A 102 6.99 17.12 -4.37
CA LEU A 102 7.89 18.26 -4.61
C LEU A 102 8.19 18.41 -6.10
N TYR A 103 8.48 17.31 -6.77
CA TYR A 103 8.73 17.33 -8.21
C TYR A 103 7.54 17.90 -8.97
N LEU A 104 6.33 17.44 -8.65
CA LEU A 104 5.12 17.91 -9.31
C LEU A 104 4.87 19.39 -9.04
N ALA A 105 5.17 19.86 -7.83
CA ALA A 105 5.04 21.28 -7.49
C ALA A 105 5.96 22.16 -8.33
N GLU A 106 7.17 21.68 -8.64
CA GLU A 106 8.17 22.45 -9.38
C GLU A 106 8.03 22.33 -10.90
N HIS A 107 7.57 21.19 -11.41
CA HIS A 107 7.68 20.83 -12.83
C HIS A 107 6.35 20.62 -13.53
N SER A 108 5.23 20.80 -12.85
CA SER A 108 3.94 20.53 -13.47
C SER A 108 2.97 21.67 -13.23
N GLY A 109 1.93 21.73 -14.06
CA GLY A 109 0.83 22.67 -13.87
C GLY A 109 -0.36 22.04 -13.12
N TYR A 110 -0.16 20.90 -12.49
CA TYR A 110 -1.24 20.23 -11.76
C TYR A 110 -1.59 20.96 -10.48
N ALA A 111 -2.86 20.91 -10.12
CA ALA A 111 -3.31 21.42 -8.82
C ALA A 111 -2.78 20.57 -7.66
N PRO A 112 -2.63 21.15 -6.45
CA PRO A 112 -2.11 20.40 -5.31
C PRO A 112 -2.81 19.07 -5.03
N ALA A 113 -4.12 18.99 -5.24
CA ALA A 113 -4.88 17.76 -5.06
C ALA A 113 -4.47 16.68 -6.06
N ASP A 114 -4.07 17.09 -7.27
CA ASP A 114 -3.60 16.16 -8.29
C ASP A 114 -2.17 15.68 -7.99
N TRP A 115 -1.35 16.52 -7.37
CA TRP A 115 0.02 16.15 -6.98
C TRP A 115 0.02 14.92 -6.09
N HIS A 116 -0.85 14.89 -5.09
CA HIS A 116 -0.93 13.76 -4.18
C HIS A 116 -1.27 12.46 -4.93
N ARG A 117 -2.27 12.51 -5.78
CA ARG A 117 -2.70 11.34 -6.55
C ARG A 117 -1.62 10.84 -7.50
N ILE A 118 -0.95 11.76 -8.19
CA ILE A 118 0.09 11.41 -9.16
C ILE A 118 1.31 10.84 -8.44
N ALA A 119 1.73 11.46 -7.34
CA ALA A 119 2.84 10.98 -6.54
C ALA A 119 2.58 9.58 -6.00
N HIS A 120 1.36 9.34 -5.51
CA HIS A 120 0.95 8.03 -5.02
C HIS A 120 1.05 6.95 -6.11
N SER A 121 0.62 7.28 -7.30
CA SER A 121 0.72 6.38 -8.45
C SER A 121 2.16 6.05 -8.82
N LYS A 122 3.08 7.00 -8.68
CA LYS A 122 4.48 6.83 -9.07
C LYS A 122 5.36 6.14 -8.04
N GLU A 123 5.02 6.23 -6.76
CA GLU A 123 5.85 5.64 -5.69
C GLU A 123 5.80 4.11 -5.68
N HIS A 124 4.79 3.53 -6.29
CA HIS A 124 4.59 2.10 -6.38
C HIS A 124 5.00 1.58 -7.76
#